data_8558503dce4cb472e20b9eeeb964a13d
#
_entry.id   8558503dce4cb472e20b9eeeb964a13d
#
_cell.length_a   1.000
_cell.length_b   1.000
_cell.length_c   1.000
_cell.angle_alpha   90.00
_cell.angle_beta   90.00
_cell.angle_gamma   90.00
#
_symmetry.space_group_name_H-M   'P 1'
#
loop_
_entity.id
_entity.type
_entity.pdbx_description
1 polymer ?
#
loop_
_entity_poly.entity_id
_entity_poly.type
_entity_poly.pdbx_seq_one_letter_code
_entity_poly.pdbx_strand_id
1 'polypeptide(L)'
;MATNKKYSISRRNFIKVSAASTAAVSTMSFGSCNVEKVPAPMKRKFGKHDFMVTTLGLGGQASLQWTAEGLDPVPIILKAFDLGINYFDTSNLYAGSQKNFNKAFEMLNLIPGEENYNEELRKSIWLTSKTAMRWGNPGWPEREDVVNWSNGENVQCAVDDVKRSLTQLFGDGNGNYPEGAYIDMVLIHTLHNEAEIDVLYEGLETPIDPDGNFGALVALRDLRDGTNLTGMNPKNEKLIKHIGFSGHNNPPAMIDMIQRDEWGILEGMLIAINANDRLMFNMQHNVIPVAEAKGMGIIGMKTFADAAMYHKEPTWSNKPEHVFMEVGKPGLPSRPLIEYSLTTPGVHTLIIGIGHIDDDPMKCQLVQNFYAAQIEPNGLTTDERVKIEQMAAAVKNGKTNYFQMEKEEMVAGPRMLKKEEKQGKNVFSWQTAYAADEPLSHYEVMIDGQLAGKVDHKPQILKSKPFVFESEKTGTEILIAAVDKAGNRMESKLA
;
A
#
# COMPACT_ATOMS: atom_id res chain seq x y z
N MET A 1 7.53 43.95 -2.11
CA MET A 1 8.59 43.35 -2.93
C MET A 1 9.10 42.12 -2.15
N ALA A 2 8.60 40.95 -2.45
CA ALA A 2 9.04 39.73 -1.81
C ALA A 2 10.24 39.16 -2.58
N THR A 3 11.36 39.01 -1.89
CA THR A 3 12.60 38.49 -2.46
C THR A 3 12.45 36.97 -2.67
N ASN A 4 12.39 36.55 -3.94
CA ASN A 4 12.50 35.18 -4.36
C ASN A 4 13.88 34.61 -3.91
N LYS A 5 13.93 33.90 -2.79
CA LYS A 5 15.06 33.04 -2.46
C LYS A 5 15.02 31.83 -3.39
N LYS A 6 15.91 31.80 -4.40
CA LYS A 6 16.17 30.61 -5.21
C LYS A 6 16.75 29.54 -4.31
N TYR A 7 15.98 28.47 -4.07
CA TYR A 7 16.52 27.23 -3.49
C TYR A 7 17.37 26.55 -4.55
N SER A 8 18.68 26.69 -4.47
CA SER A 8 19.59 25.90 -5.29
C SER A 8 19.99 24.66 -4.50
N ILE A 9 19.47 23.50 -4.90
CA ILE A 9 20.02 22.22 -4.44
C ILE A 9 21.42 22.11 -5.01
N SER A 10 22.43 22.17 -4.15
CA SER A 10 23.83 22.07 -4.59
C SER A 10 24.05 20.66 -5.16
N ARG A 11 24.39 20.55 -6.45
CA ARG A 11 24.83 19.31 -7.12
C ARG A 11 25.86 18.52 -6.32
N ARG A 12 26.65 19.19 -5.49
CA ARG A 12 27.67 18.56 -4.62
C ARG A 12 27.09 17.71 -3.49
N ASN A 13 25.89 18.04 -2.98
CA ASN A 13 25.27 17.26 -1.89
C ASN A 13 24.56 16.03 -2.43
N PHE A 14 24.00 16.10 -3.63
CA PHE A 14 23.32 14.96 -4.27
C PHE A 14 24.30 13.85 -4.68
N ILE A 15 25.43 14.19 -5.27
CA ILE A 15 26.46 13.22 -5.70
C ILE A 15 27.16 12.55 -4.51
N LYS A 16 27.25 13.21 -3.35
CA LYS A 16 27.87 12.62 -2.14
C LYS A 16 27.03 11.55 -1.46
N VAL A 17 25.71 11.55 -1.64
CA VAL A 17 24.82 10.52 -1.06
C VAL A 17 24.85 9.22 -1.87
N SER A 18 25.08 9.30 -3.18
CA SER A 18 25.15 8.11 -4.06
C SER A 18 26.49 7.37 -4.04
N ALA A 19 27.55 7.98 -3.54
CA ALA A 19 28.92 7.46 -3.63
C ALA A 19 29.53 6.97 -2.30
N ALA A 20 28.79 6.97 -1.18
CA ALA A 20 29.35 6.67 0.15
C ALA A 20 29.08 5.24 0.62
N SER A 21 29.19 4.24 -0.26
CA SER A 21 29.25 2.83 0.13
C SER A 21 30.60 2.20 -0.18
N THR A 22 31.69 2.86 0.20
CA THR A 22 33.01 2.19 0.44
C THR A 22 34.04 3.17 1.00
N ALA A 23 34.74 2.72 2.05
CA ALA A 23 35.97 3.23 2.64
C ALA A 23 35.83 4.15 3.87
N ALA A 24 36.02 3.51 5.02
CA ALA A 24 36.50 4.13 6.24
C ALA A 24 38.01 4.53 6.08
N VAL A 25 38.32 5.81 6.25
CA VAL A 25 39.66 6.25 6.71
C VAL A 25 39.49 7.47 7.63
N SER A 26 40.06 7.31 8.82
CA SER A 26 40.19 8.31 9.88
C SER A 26 41.16 9.43 9.49
N THR A 27 40.86 10.70 9.87
CA THR A 27 41.80 11.59 10.60
C THR A 27 41.16 12.95 10.97
N MET A 28 41.19 13.24 12.24
CA MET A 28 41.38 14.47 13.05
C MET A 28 40.89 15.84 12.57
N SER A 29 39.97 16.32 13.37
CA SER A 29 39.76 17.62 14.08
C SER A 29 40.07 18.94 13.38
N PHE A 30 39.00 19.78 13.28
CA PHE A 30 38.98 21.18 13.73
C PHE A 30 37.53 21.51 14.11
N GLY A 31 37.36 22.19 15.23
CA GLY A 31 36.05 22.49 15.79
C GLY A 31 35.19 23.34 14.85
N SER A 32 34.05 22.81 14.49
CA SER A 32 32.92 23.54 13.93
C SER A 32 31.66 23.03 14.63
N CYS A 33 30.73 23.92 14.88
CA CYS A 33 29.40 23.61 15.40
C CYS A 33 28.91 22.31 14.76
N ASN A 34 28.64 21.28 15.57
CA ASN A 34 28.05 20.01 15.12
C ASN A 34 26.63 20.31 14.60
N VAL A 35 26.51 20.61 13.34
CA VAL A 35 25.27 20.41 12.61
C VAL A 35 25.14 18.88 12.52
N GLU A 36 24.27 18.29 13.30
CA GLU A 36 23.97 16.87 13.24
C GLU A 36 23.64 16.50 11.80
N LYS A 37 24.50 15.71 11.18
CA LYS A 37 24.36 15.33 9.77
C LYS A 37 23.16 14.40 9.65
N VAL A 38 22.14 14.80 8.90
CA VAL A 38 20.98 13.95 8.62
C VAL A 38 21.48 12.58 8.13
N PRO A 39 21.08 11.45 8.76
CA PRO A 39 21.54 10.12 8.37
C PRO A 39 21.09 9.78 6.94
N ALA A 40 21.79 8.83 6.32
CA ALA A 40 21.31 8.25 5.07
C ALA A 40 19.97 7.51 5.32
N PRO A 41 19.02 7.54 4.37
CA PRO A 41 17.74 6.85 4.56
C PRO A 41 17.93 5.34 4.64
N MET A 42 17.31 4.72 5.62
CA MET A 42 17.20 3.26 5.70
C MET A 42 16.38 2.76 4.53
N LYS A 43 16.77 1.61 3.96
CA LYS A 43 16.13 1.00 2.81
C LYS A 43 15.86 -0.48 3.06
N ARG A 44 14.78 -0.98 2.45
CA ARG A 44 14.42 -2.40 2.44
C ARG A 44 14.21 -2.88 1.02
N LYS A 45 14.45 -4.17 0.76
CA LYS A 45 14.10 -4.75 -0.52
C LYS A 45 12.58 -4.71 -0.69
N PHE A 46 12.10 -4.19 -1.82
CA PHE A 46 10.67 -3.95 -2.05
C PHE A 46 9.98 -5.20 -2.61
N GLY A 47 9.58 -6.13 -1.74
CA GLY A 47 9.02 -7.42 -2.15
C GLY A 47 9.97 -8.19 -3.08
N LYS A 48 9.41 -8.71 -4.19
CA LYS A 48 10.19 -9.42 -5.24
C LYS A 48 10.92 -8.49 -6.22
N HIS A 49 10.67 -7.15 -6.13
CA HIS A 49 11.23 -6.19 -7.07
C HIS A 49 12.73 -5.99 -6.87
N ASP A 50 13.44 -5.70 -7.96
CA ASP A 50 14.85 -5.28 -7.89
C ASP A 50 14.94 -3.77 -7.58
N PHE A 51 14.42 -3.41 -6.40
CA PHE A 51 14.39 -2.03 -5.91
C PHE A 51 14.54 -2.01 -4.39
N MET A 52 15.40 -1.09 -3.91
CA MET A 52 15.59 -0.81 -2.48
C MET A 52 14.79 0.42 -2.11
N VAL A 53 13.61 0.21 -1.52
CA VAL A 53 12.69 1.29 -1.11
C VAL A 53 13.11 1.88 0.23
N THR A 54 13.03 3.20 0.38
CA THR A 54 13.22 3.86 1.68
C THR A 54 12.08 3.51 2.64
N THR A 55 12.39 3.32 3.92
CA THR A 55 11.38 2.99 4.95
C THR A 55 10.33 4.07 5.15
N LEU A 56 10.64 5.32 4.81
CA LEU A 56 9.67 6.41 4.67
C LEU A 56 9.47 6.75 3.21
N GLY A 57 8.22 6.80 2.76
CA GLY A 57 7.75 7.38 1.52
C GLY A 57 6.93 8.65 1.77
N LEU A 58 6.77 9.49 0.75
CA LEU A 58 5.92 10.67 0.80
C LEU A 58 4.54 10.35 0.24
N GLY A 59 3.49 10.52 1.07
CA GLY A 59 2.09 10.40 0.66
C GLY A 59 1.59 11.68 0.01
N GLY A 60 0.98 11.56 -1.16
CA GLY A 60 0.43 12.68 -1.92
C GLY A 60 -0.96 13.13 -1.49
N GLN A 61 -1.62 12.39 -0.61
CA GLN A 61 -2.83 12.85 0.09
C GLN A 61 -2.45 13.91 1.15
N ALA A 62 -3.42 14.44 1.84
CA ALA A 62 -3.23 15.40 2.92
C ALA A 62 -2.59 16.72 2.43
N SER A 63 -1.42 17.10 2.93
CA SER A 63 -0.82 18.41 2.67
C SER A 63 -0.55 18.73 1.19
N LEU A 64 -0.33 17.70 0.37
CA LEU A 64 -0.13 17.88 -1.08
C LEU A 64 -1.45 17.95 -1.86
N GLN A 65 -2.52 17.38 -1.32
CA GLN A 65 -3.85 17.41 -1.92
C GLN A 65 -4.63 18.66 -1.54
N TRP A 66 -4.66 18.98 -0.24
CA TRP A 66 -5.40 20.08 0.36
C TRP A 66 -4.42 21.07 1.00
N THR A 67 -3.89 21.96 0.19
CA THR A 67 -2.97 22.97 0.68
C THR A 67 -3.77 24.14 1.23
N ALA A 68 -3.43 24.62 2.43
CA ALA A 68 -4.05 25.81 3.00
C ALA A 68 -3.73 27.04 2.15
N GLU A 69 -4.64 28.02 2.15
CA GLU A 69 -4.46 29.27 1.41
C GLU A 69 -3.15 29.98 1.79
N GLY A 70 -2.41 30.40 0.80
CA GLY A 70 -1.13 31.11 0.98
C GLY A 70 0.08 30.19 1.23
N LEU A 71 -0.10 28.86 1.26
CA LEU A 71 1.01 27.90 1.38
C LEU A 71 1.33 27.26 0.02
N ASP A 72 2.62 26.97 -0.19
CA ASP A 72 3.10 26.18 -1.33
C ASP A 72 3.53 24.78 -0.84
N PRO A 73 2.93 23.66 -1.32
CA PRO A 73 3.30 22.32 -0.92
C PRO A 73 4.54 21.77 -1.65
N VAL A 74 5.01 22.41 -2.72
CA VAL A 74 6.16 21.96 -3.51
C VAL A 74 7.44 21.81 -2.67
N PRO A 75 7.78 22.70 -1.73
CA PRO A 75 8.92 22.53 -0.84
C PRO A 75 8.89 21.23 -0.03
N ILE A 76 7.73 20.66 0.30
CA ILE A 76 7.60 19.35 0.99
C ILE A 76 8.16 18.25 0.10
N ILE A 77 7.78 18.27 -1.19
CA ILE A 77 8.25 17.27 -2.17
C ILE A 77 9.77 17.42 -2.36
N LEU A 78 10.26 18.64 -2.56
CA LEU A 78 11.69 18.89 -2.72
C LEU A 78 12.50 18.46 -1.48
N LYS A 79 11.95 18.68 -0.28
CA LYS A 79 12.58 18.24 0.97
C LYS A 79 12.65 16.73 1.08
N ALA A 80 11.64 16.00 0.61
CA ALA A 80 11.67 14.54 0.58
C ALA A 80 12.79 14.03 -0.35
N PHE A 81 12.98 14.64 -1.52
CA PHE A 81 14.12 14.34 -2.40
C PHE A 81 15.47 14.67 -1.73
N ASP A 82 15.59 15.81 -1.05
CA ASP A 82 16.80 16.21 -0.33
C ASP A 82 17.18 15.22 0.79
N LEU A 83 16.19 14.62 1.46
CA LEU A 83 16.36 13.55 2.44
C LEU A 83 16.71 12.18 1.81
N GLY A 84 16.65 12.06 0.49
CA GLY A 84 16.92 10.81 -0.23
C GLY A 84 15.75 9.81 -0.15
N ILE A 85 14.54 10.27 0.20
CA ILE A 85 13.31 9.48 0.09
C ILE A 85 13.10 9.12 -1.38
N ASN A 86 12.78 7.86 -1.65
CA ASN A 86 12.66 7.36 -3.02
C ASN A 86 11.32 6.69 -3.34
N TYR A 87 10.33 6.75 -2.44
CA TYR A 87 8.96 6.30 -2.70
C TYR A 87 7.99 7.46 -2.61
N PHE A 88 7.22 7.68 -3.67
CA PHE A 88 6.26 8.77 -3.81
C PHE A 88 4.91 8.22 -4.22
N ASP A 89 3.88 8.55 -3.45
CA ASP A 89 2.51 8.11 -3.67
C ASP A 89 1.59 9.28 -4.01
N THR A 90 0.77 9.14 -5.02
CA THR A 90 -0.25 10.10 -5.39
C THR A 90 -1.49 9.40 -5.96
N SER A 91 -2.45 10.17 -6.46
CA SER A 91 -3.64 9.69 -7.17
C SER A 91 -4.24 10.82 -7.99
N ASN A 92 -4.86 10.50 -9.11
CA ASN A 92 -5.68 11.45 -9.85
C ASN A 92 -6.91 11.95 -9.08
N LEU A 93 -7.28 11.25 -8.00
CA LEU A 93 -8.34 11.67 -7.08
C LEU A 93 -7.87 12.69 -6.04
N TYR A 94 -6.58 12.92 -5.90
CA TYR A 94 -5.99 13.79 -4.88
C TYR A 94 -5.86 15.23 -5.37
N ALA A 95 -6.97 15.88 -5.69
CA ALA A 95 -7.08 17.29 -6.06
C ALA A 95 -5.83 17.86 -6.75
N GLY A 96 -5.06 18.74 -6.06
CA GLY A 96 -3.84 19.37 -6.60
C GLY A 96 -2.57 18.50 -6.55
N SER A 97 -2.59 17.31 -5.93
CA SER A 97 -1.38 16.53 -5.61
C SER A 97 -0.49 16.27 -6.82
N GLN A 98 -1.04 15.70 -7.91
CA GLN A 98 -0.24 15.37 -9.11
C GLN A 98 0.35 16.62 -9.77
N LYS A 99 -0.38 17.75 -9.80
CA LYS A 99 0.12 19.02 -10.32
C LYS A 99 1.22 19.61 -9.44
N ASN A 100 1.19 19.37 -8.13
CA ASN A 100 2.26 19.77 -7.22
C ASN A 100 3.51 18.91 -7.42
N PHE A 101 3.35 17.62 -7.69
CA PHE A 101 4.47 16.77 -8.12
C PHE A 101 5.05 17.22 -9.45
N ASN A 102 4.22 17.58 -10.44
CA ASN A 102 4.70 18.09 -11.73
C ASN A 102 5.61 19.31 -11.54
N LYS A 103 5.19 20.33 -10.77
CA LYS A 103 6.03 21.49 -10.46
C LYS A 103 7.38 21.12 -9.83
N ALA A 104 7.39 20.16 -8.90
CA ALA A 104 8.63 19.66 -8.32
C ALA A 104 9.49 18.90 -9.35
N PHE A 105 8.87 18.12 -10.23
CA PHE A 105 9.57 17.36 -11.28
C PHE A 105 10.20 18.28 -12.32
N GLU A 106 9.54 19.38 -12.71
CA GLU A 106 10.16 20.43 -13.54
C GLU A 106 11.42 21.00 -12.87
N MET A 107 11.34 21.34 -11.57
CA MET A 107 12.48 21.88 -10.82
C MET A 107 13.63 20.90 -10.66
N LEU A 108 13.35 19.59 -10.66
CA LEU A 108 14.30 18.49 -10.51
C LEU A 108 14.77 17.92 -11.85
N ASN A 109 14.29 18.46 -12.98
CA ASN A 109 14.55 17.95 -14.33
C ASN A 109 14.10 16.50 -14.52
N LEU A 110 12.90 16.14 -14.04
CA LEU A 110 12.33 14.80 -14.13
C LEU A 110 11.27 14.65 -15.23
N ILE A 111 11.10 15.68 -16.08
CA ILE A 111 10.17 15.63 -17.22
C ILE A 111 10.91 15.03 -18.41
N PRO A 112 10.48 13.87 -18.95
CA PRO A 112 11.11 13.26 -20.12
C PRO A 112 11.01 14.17 -21.35
N GLY A 113 12.04 14.14 -22.19
CA GLY A 113 12.12 14.95 -23.40
C GLY A 113 12.65 16.37 -23.21
N GLU A 114 12.77 16.87 -21.97
CA GLU A 114 13.42 18.14 -21.68
C GLU A 114 14.94 18.04 -21.82
N GLU A 115 15.61 19.13 -22.26
CA GLU A 115 17.06 19.15 -22.54
C GLU A 115 17.93 18.69 -21.35
N ASN A 116 17.47 18.97 -20.13
CA ASN A 116 18.20 18.64 -18.89
C ASN A 116 17.60 17.44 -18.16
N TYR A 117 16.85 16.58 -18.82
CA TYR A 117 16.20 15.43 -18.20
C TYR A 117 17.18 14.55 -17.43
N ASN A 118 16.90 14.36 -16.14
CA ASN A 118 17.71 13.54 -15.24
C ASN A 118 17.12 12.13 -15.13
N GLU A 119 17.43 11.32 -16.13
CA GLU A 119 16.92 9.93 -16.21
C GLU A 119 17.40 9.07 -15.03
N GLU A 120 18.64 9.28 -14.54
CA GLU A 120 19.18 8.52 -13.40
C GLU A 120 18.39 8.79 -12.13
N LEU A 121 18.07 10.06 -11.85
CA LEU A 121 17.23 10.43 -10.72
C LEU A 121 15.82 9.85 -10.89
N ARG A 122 15.23 9.94 -12.11
CA ARG A 122 13.90 9.36 -12.38
C ARG A 122 13.86 7.84 -12.15
N LYS A 123 14.89 7.13 -12.54
CA LYS A 123 15.03 5.67 -12.30
C LYS A 123 15.30 5.31 -10.83
N SER A 124 15.84 6.23 -10.05
CA SER A 124 16.19 6.00 -8.64
C SER A 124 14.99 6.14 -7.70
N ILE A 125 13.84 6.61 -8.18
CA ILE A 125 12.60 6.75 -7.42
C ILE A 125 11.53 5.78 -7.90
N TRP A 126 10.57 5.51 -7.00
CA TRP A 126 9.35 4.75 -7.28
C TRP A 126 8.15 5.67 -7.14
N LEU A 127 7.49 5.96 -8.25
CA LEU A 127 6.31 6.80 -8.31
C LEU A 127 5.06 5.93 -8.45
N THR A 128 4.12 6.08 -7.52
CA THR A 128 2.86 5.34 -7.51
C THR A 128 1.69 6.29 -7.73
N SER A 129 0.81 5.95 -8.65
CA SER A 129 -0.52 6.56 -8.80
C SER A 129 -1.61 5.53 -8.64
N LYS A 130 -2.89 5.95 -8.71
CA LYS A 130 -4.04 5.08 -8.48
C LYS A 130 -5.16 5.41 -9.46
N THR A 131 -5.96 4.37 -9.78
CA THR A 131 -7.23 4.51 -10.49
C THR A 131 -8.37 3.93 -9.66
N ALA A 132 -9.49 4.64 -9.53
CA ALA A 132 -10.71 4.11 -8.94
C ALA A 132 -11.69 3.58 -10.00
N MET A 133 -11.27 3.54 -11.26
CA MET A 133 -12.02 2.91 -12.34
C MET A 133 -11.81 1.39 -12.26
N ARG A 134 -12.92 0.65 -12.19
CA ARG A 134 -12.92 -0.83 -12.22
C ARG A 134 -13.00 -1.37 -13.64
N TRP A 135 -13.48 -0.54 -14.55
CA TRP A 135 -13.66 -0.88 -15.96
C TRP A 135 -12.39 -0.67 -16.76
N GLY A 136 -12.07 -1.64 -17.61
CA GLY A 136 -10.93 -1.58 -18.52
C GLY A 136 -11.21 -0.83 -19.82
N ASN A 137 -12.49 -0.82 -20.26
CA ASN A 137 -12.97 -0.11 -21.44
C ASN A 137 -14.26 0.67 -21.15
N PRO A 138 -14.63 1.63 -22.00
CA PRO A 138 -15.91 2.34 -21.92
C PRO A 138 -17.11 1.42 -22.18
N GLY A 139 -18.31 1.90 -21.80
CA GLY A 139 -19.58 1.26 -22.20
C GLY A 139 -20.10 0.21 -21.22
N TRP A 140 -19.47 0.02 -20.07
CA TRP A 140 -20.02 -0.85 -19.03
C TRP A 140 -21.34 -0.31 -18.48
N PRO A 141 -22.32 -1.19 -18.20
CA PRO A 141 -23.49 -0.80 -17.44
C PRO A 141 -23.13 -0.46 -15.99
N GLU A 142 -23.82 0.52 -15.42
CA GLU A 142 -23.68 0.78 -13.98
C GLU A 142 -24.06 -0.47 -13.17
N ARG A 143 -23.30 -0.75 -12.11
CA ARG A 143 -23.54 -1.83 -11.15
C ARG A 143 -23.61 -1.23 -9.75
N GLU A 144 -24.68 -1.47 -9.03
CA GLU A 144 -24.95 -0.88 -7.72
C GLU A 144 -23.84 -1.20 -6.69
N ASP A 145 -23.26 -2.40 -6.77
CA ASP A 145 -22.21 -2.86 -5.84
C ASP A 145 -20.78 -2.48 -6.25
N VAL A 146 -20.62 -1.76 -7.35
CA VAL A 146 -19.28 -1.43 -7.90
C VAL A 146 -19.03 0.07 -7.81
N VAL A 147 -18.12 0.46 -6.91
CA VAL A 147 -17.65 1.85 -6.84
C VAL A 147 -16.69 2.09 -8.01
N ASN A 148 -17.11 2.96 -8.94
CA ASN A 148 -16.39 3.27 -10.15
C ASN A 148 -16.46 4.77 -10.42
N TRP A 149 -15.41 5.54 -10.09
CA TRP A 149 -15.40 6.97 -10.29
C TRP A 149 -14.00 7.55 -10.56
N SER A 150 -13.98 8.74 -11.14
CA SER A 150 -12.80 9.57 -11.36
C SER A 150 -13.12 11.04 -11.16
N ASN A 151 -12.10 11.87 -10.90
CA ASN A 151 -12.20 13.33 -10.92
C ASN A 151 -11.99 13.91 -12.33
N GLY A 152 -11.80 13.10 -13.36
CA GLY A 152 -11.62 13.53 -14.74
C GLY A 152 -12.92 13.64 -15.50
N GLU A 153 -13.19 14.77 -16.19
CA GLU A 153 -14.43 14.99 -16.92
C GLU A 153 -14.65 14.00 -18.08
N ASN A 154 -13.58 13.46 -18.68
CA ASN A 154 -13.64 12.57 -19.84
C ASN A 154 -13.06 11.19 -19.53
N VAL A 155 -12.98 10.78 -18.27
CA VAL A 155 -12.48 9.48 -17.87
C VAL A 155 -13.63 8.48 -17.85
N GLN A 156 -13.55 7.47 -18.70
CA GLN A 156 -14.55 6.41 -18.82
C GLN A 156 -14.04 5.05 -18.38
N CYS A 157 -12.71 4.87 -18.31
CA CYS A 157 -12.09 3.60 -17.94
C CYS A 157 -10.72 3.81 -17.26
N ALA A 158 -10.10 2.73 -16.79
CA ALA A 158 -8.81 2.78 -16.11
C ALA A 158 -7.67 3.31 -17.00
N VAL A 159 -7.72 3.07 -18.31
CA VAL A 159 -6.71 3.57 -19.27
C VAL A 159 -6.75 5.09 -19.35
N ASP A 160 -7.94 5.68 -19.43
CA ASP A 160 -8.11 7.14 -19.45
C ASP A 160 -7.57 7.77 -18.17
N ASP A 161 -7.83 7.12 -17.04
CA ASP A 161 -7.40 7.57 -15.71
C ASP A 161 -5.87 7.55 -15.57
N VAL A 162 -5.20 6.51 -16.10
CA VAL A 162 -3.73 6.43 -16.15
C VAL A 162 -3.17 7.52 -17.05
N LYS A 163 -3.70 7.70 -18.26
CA LYS A 163 -3.28 8.76 -19.19
C LYS A 163 -3.48 10.15 -18.57
N ARG A 164 -4.62 10.37 -17.90
CA ARG A 164 -4.84 11.61 -17.14
C ARG A 164 -3.78 11.83 -16.05
N SER A 165 -3.41 10.78 -15.30
CA SER A 165 -2.32 10.88 -14.31
C SER A 165 -0.99 11.29 -14.98
N LEU A 166 -0.65 10.73 -16.14
CA LEU A 166 0.56 11.08 -16.88
C LEU A 166 0.56 12.55 -17.32
N THR A 167 -0.58 13.08 -17.81
CA THR A 167 -0.68 14.49 -18.19
C THR A 167 -0.50 15.44 -17.02
N GLN A 168 -0.98 15.05 -15.82
CA GLN A 168 -0.87 15.87 -14.61
C GLN A 168 0.53 15.79 -13.97
N LEU A 169 1.22 14.67 -14.10
CA LEU A 169 2.54 14.43 -13.50
C LEU A 169 3.70 14.91 -14.37
N PHE A 170 3.57 14.77 -15.69
CA PHE A 170 4.68 15.02 -16.63
C PHE A 170 4.32 15.92 -17.80
N GLY A 171 3.05 16.26 -17.99
CA GLY A 171 2.55 16.99 -19.16
C GLY A 171 1.88 18.31 -18.80
N ASP A 172 0.99 18.74 -19.70
CA ASP A 172 0.28 20.02 -19.61
C ASP A 172 -0.99 19.98 -18.73
N GLY A 173 -1.33 18.80 -18.20
CA GLY A 173 -2.56 18.57 -17.45
C GLY A 173 -3.84 18.51 -18.30
N ASN A 174 -3.75 18.65 -19.62
CA ASN A 174 -4.87 18.78 -20.56
C ASN A 174 -4.89 17.69 -21.64
N GLY A 175 -4.25 16.55 -21.40
CA GLY A 175 -4.28 15.38 -22.29
C GLY A 175 -2.94 15.06 -22.98
N ASN A 176 -1.94 15.94 -22.88
CA ASN A 176 -0.62 15.70 -23.45
C ASN A 176 0.39 15.32 -22.37
N TYR A 177 1.19 14.30 -22.63
CA TYR A 177 2.35 13.92 -21.83
C TYR A 177 3.52 13.57 -22.77
N PRO A 178 4.78 13.78 -22.36
CA PRO A 178 5.94 13.54 -23.22
C PRO A 178 6.16 12.04 -23.43
N GLU A 179 6.77 11.69 -24.58
CA GLU A 179 7.26 10.36 -24.86
C GLU A 179 8.27 9.92 -23.79
N GLY A 180 8.19 8.68 -23.34
CA GLY A 180 9.02 8.15 -22.25
C GLY A 180 8.50 8.47 -20.84
N ALA A 181 7.37 9.16 -20.70
CA ALA A 181 6.70 9.30 -19.39
C ALA A 181 6.09 7.97 -18.94
N TYR A 182 6.32 7.62 -17.68
CA TYR A 182 5.75 6.40 -17.07
C TYR A 182 5.50 6.58 -15.58
N ILE A 183 4.62 5.73 -15.04
CA ILE A 183 4.37 5.57 -13.61
C ILE A 183 4.95 4.21 -13.19
N ASP A 184 5.71 4.14 -12.08
CA ASP A 184 6.31 2.87 -11.67
C ASP A 184 5.24 1.87 -11.20
N MET A 185 4.20 2.29 -10.48
CA MET A 185 3.10 1.42 -10.11
C MET A 185 1.75 2.14 -10.16
N VAL A 186 0.76 1.47 -10.75
CA VAL A 186 -0.64 1.90 -10.65
C VAL A 186 -1.41 0.96 -9.75
N LEU A 187 -2.07 1.52 -8.75
CA LEU A 187 -2.91 0.77 -7.82
C LEU A 187 -4.39 0.91 -8.21
N ILE A 188 -5.11 -0.20 -8.17
CA ILE A 188 -6.58 -0.17 -8.03
C ILE A 188 -6.89 0.49 -6.70
N HIS A 189 -7.59 1.64 -6.74
CA HIS A 189 -7.79 2.49 -5.56
C HIS A 189 -8.93 1.99 -4.71
N THR A 190 -8.64 1.64 -3.46
CA THR A 190 -9.62 1.28 -2.42
C THR A 190 -10.60 0.19 -2.83
N LEU A 191 -10.27 -1.06 -2.56
CA LEU A 191 -11.19 -2.17 -2.71
C LEU A 191 -12.23 -2.17 -1.59
N HIS A 192 -13.51 -2.39 -1.93
CA HIS A 192 -14.61 -2.42 -0.98
C HIS A 192 -15.21 -3.82 -0.81
N ASN A 193 -15.40 -4.57 -1.90
CA ASN A 193 -16.14 -5.83 -1.88
C ASN A 193 -15.72 -6.79 -3.02
N GLU A 194 -16.33 -7.99 -3.01
CA GLU A 194 -16.07 -9.02 -4.02
C GLU A 194 -16.62 -8.67 -5.41
N ALA A 195 -17.73 -7.92 -5.50
CA ALA A 195 -18.29 -7.53 -6.80
C ALA A 195 -17.33 -6.64 -7.61
N GLU A 196 -16.60 -5.76 -6.93
CA GLU A 196 -15.53 -4.98 -7.59
C GLU A 196 -14.42 -5.89 -8.10
N ILE A 197 -14.07 -6.96 -7.35
CA ILE A 197 -13.03 -7.91 -7.74
C ILE A 197 -13.47 -8.72 -8.95
N ASP A 198 -14.73 -9.15 -9.01
CA ASP A 198 -15.29 -9.85 -10.16
C ASP A 198 -15.11 -9.03 -11.44
N VAL A 199 -15.46 -7.75 -11.39
CA VAL A 199 -15.28 -6.82 -12.50
C VAL A 199 -13.81 -6.63 -12.87
N LEU A 200 -12.92 -6.45 -11.89
CA LEU A 200 -11.50 -6.21 -12.12
C LEU A 200 -10.82 -7.36 -12.90
N TYR A 201 -11.23 -8.60 -12.62
CA TYR A 201 -10.70 -9.81 -13.25
C TYR A 201 -11.44 -10.24 -14.51
N GLU A 202 -12.59 -9.63 -14.85
CA GLU A 202 -13.38 -10.01 -16.03
C GLU A 202 -12.56 -9.87 -17.32
N GLY A 203 -12.51 -10.95 -18.12
CA GLY A 203 -11.73 -11.01 -19.35
C GLY A 203 -10.29 -11.50 -19.24
N LEU A 204 -9.82 -11.85 -18.02
CA LEU A 204 -8.48 -12.45 -17.84
C LEU A 204 -8.44 -13.95 -18.14
N GLU A 205 -9.55 -14.68 -17.90
CA GLU A 205 -9.64 -16.15 -18.06
C GLU A 205 -9.82 -16.62 -19.50
N THR A 206 -10.28 -15.73 -20.38
CA THR A 206 -10.60 -16.03 -21.78
C THR A 206 -9.73 -15.20 -22.72
N PRO A 207 -9.59 -15.58 -23.99
CA PRO A 207 -9.06 -14.68 -24.99
C PRO A 207 -9.81 -13.35 -24.95
N ILE A 208 -9.07 -12.25 -24.95
CA ILE A 208 -9.65 -10.90 -24.86
C ILE A 208 -10.50 -10.68 -26.11
N ASP A 209 -11.78 -10.34 -25.91
CA ASP A 209 -12.65 -9.80 -26.92
C ASP A 209 -12.57 -8.26 -26.87
N PRO A 210 -11.94 -7.59 -27.84
CA PRO A 210 -11.81 -6.14 -27.84
C PRO A 210 -13.16 -5.41 -27.93
N ASP A 211 -14.19 -6.06 -28.45
CA ASP A 211 -15.56 -5.53 -28.56
C ASP A 211 -16.41 -5.87 -27.33
N GLY A 212 -15.91 -6.71 -26.43
CA GLY A 212 -16.54 -7.09 -25.17
C GLY A 212 -16.15 -6.21 -24.00
N ASN A 213 -16.80 -6.45 -22.85
CA ASN A 213 -16.41 -5.83 -21.59
C ASN A 213 -15.23 -6.57 -20.96
N PHE A 214 -14.28 -5.80 -20.41
CA PHE A 214 -13.16 -6.36 -19.63
C PHE A 214 -12.75 -5.42 -18.50
N GLY A 215 -12.24 -6.01 -17.42
CA GLY A 215 -11.87 -5.30 -16.21
C GLY A 215 -10.60 -4.48 -16.33
N ALA A 216 -10.39 -3.60 -15.35
CA ALA A 216 -9.24 -2.70 -15.33
C ALA A 216 -7.89 -3.44 -15.35
N LEU A 217 -7.78 -4.61 -14.70
CA LEU A 217 -6.51 -5.38 -14.69
C LEU A 217 -6.11 -5.84 -16.09
N VAL A 218 -7.08 -6.16 -16.96
CA VAL A 218 -6.81 -6.57 -18.35
C VAL A 218 -6.21 -5.41 -19.14
N ALA A 219 -6.81 -4.22 -19.04
CA ALA A 219 -6.33 -3.03 -19.73
C ALA A 219 -5.00 -2.51 -19.17
N LEU A 220 -4.83 -2.53 -17.86
CA LEU A 220 -3.57 -2.12 -17.22
C LEU A 220 -2.41 -3.05 -17.60
N ARG A 221 -2.69 -4.35 -17.84
CA ARG A 221 -1.68 -5.28 -18.35
C ARG A 221 -1.14 -4.85 -19.71
N ASP A 222 -1.99 -4.38 -20.62
CA ASP A 222 -1.55 -3.84 -21.92
C ASP A 222 -0.61 -2.63 -21.74
N LEU A 223 -0.95 -1.71 -20.83
CA LEU A 223 -0.12 -0.53 -20.55
C LEU A 223 1.21 -0.89 -19.89
N ARG A 224 1.26 -1.99 -19.13
CA ARG A 224 2.50 -2.51 -18.51
C ARG A 224 3.39 -3.21 -19.55
N ASP A 225 2.81 -4.07 -20.34
CA ASP A 225 3.54 -4.97 -21.23
C ASP A 225 3.88 -4.29 -22.58
N GLY A 226 3.23 -3.16 -22.88
CA GLY A 226 3.36 -2.47 -24.17
C GLY A 226 2.69 -3.25 -25.31
N THR A 227 1.53 -3.84 -25.01
CA THR A 227 0.69 -4.58 -25.97
C THR A 227 -0.61 -3.84 -26.22
N ASN A 228 -1.38 -4.28 -27.20
CA ASN A 228 -2.69 -3.73 -27.53
C ASN A 228 -3.73 -4.85 -27.75
N LEU A 229 -3.74 -5.83 -26.84
CA LEU A 229 -4.67 -6.95 -26.91
C LEU A 229 -6.13 -6.51 -26.69
N THR A 230 -6.32 -5.44 -25.92
CA THR A 230 -7.62 -4.85 -25.59
C THR A 230 -8.11 -3.81 -26.61
N GLY A 231 -7.27 -3.37 -27.55
CA GLY A 231 -7.56 -2.21 -28.40
C GLY A 231 -7.38 -0.85 -27.70
N MET A 232 -7.16 -0.81 -26.38
CA MET A 232 -7.07 0.42 -25.60
C MET A 232 -5.67 1.07 -25.58
N ASN A 233 -4.67 0.38 -26.13
CA ASN A 233 -3.27 0.85 -26.23
C ASN A 233 -2.73 0.82 -27.67
N PRO A 234 -3.34 1.55 -28.63
CA PRO A 234 -3.04 1.43 -30.06
C PRO A 234 -1.60 1.80 -30.46
N LYS A 235 -0.87 2.50 -29.58
CA LYS A 235 0.54 2.86 -29.79
C LYS A 235 1.49 1.85 -29.16
N ASN A 236 1.01 0.81 -28.47
CA ASN A 236 1.81 -0.16 -27.74
C ASN A 236 2.77 0.50 -26.71
N GLU A 237 2.32 1.55 -26.04
CA GLU A 237 3.10 2.29 -25.07
C GLU A 237 3.25 1.52 -23.74
N LYS A 238 4.42 1.61 -23.12
CA LYS A 238 4.68 1.11 -21.76
C LYS A 238 4.51 2.25 -20.76
N LEU A 239 3.28 2.53 -20.39
CA LEU A 239 2.94 3.68 -19.55
C LEU A 239 3.05 3.42 -18.05
N ILE A 240 3.07 2.14 -17.66
CA ILE A 240 3.23 1.71 -16.27
C ILE A 240 4.21 0.54 -16.20
N LYS A 241 4.83 0.29 -15.03
CA LYS A 241 5.73 -0.85 -14.86
C LYS A 241 5.13 -1.96 -14.03
N HIS A 242 4.32 -1.60 -13.01
CA HIS A 242 3.76 -2.54 -12.05
C HIS A 242 2.30 -2.23 -11.78
N ILE A 243 1.55 -3.24 -11.36
CA ILE A 243 0.13 -3.15 -11.01
C ILE A 243 -0.03 -3.64 -9.56
N GLY A 244 -0.88 -2.98 -8.81
CA GLY A 244 -1.22 -3.38 -7.45
C GLY A 244 -2.62 -2.89 -7.05
N PHE A 245 -2.91 -2.90 -5.77
CA PHE A 245 -4.16 -2.38 -5.25
C PHE A 245 -3.98 -1.71 -3.89
N SER A 246 -4.97 -0.95 -3.46
CA SER A 246 -5.03 -0.41 -2.12
C SER A 246 -6.34 -0.79 -1.42
N GLY A 247 -6.28 -0.87 -0.07
CA GLY A 247 -7.45 -1.18 0.74
C GLY A 247 -7.33 -0.65 2.16
N HIS A 248 -8.49 -0.35 2.77
CA HIS A 248 -8.57 0.20 4.10
C HIS A 248 -9.38 -0.68 5.05
N ASN A 249 -10.52 -1.22 4.60
CA ASN A 249 -11.55 -1.71 5.49
C ASN A 249 -11.82 -3.21 5.42
N ASN A 250 -11.78 -3.84 4.26
CA ASN A 250 -12.29 -5.19 4.01
C ASN A 250 -11.17 -6.22 3.79
N PRO A 251 -10.58 -6.81 4.85
CA PRO A 251 -9.55 -7.85 4.73
C PRO A 251 -9.97 -9.05 3.88
N PRO A 252 -11.19 -9.63 4.00
CA PRO A 252 -11.66 -10.69 3.11
C PRO A 252 -11.55 -10.37 1.62
N ALA A 253 -12.04 -9.20 1.20
CA ALA A 253 -11.96 -8.77 -0.19
C ALA A 253 -10.49 -8.59 -0.64
N MET A 254 -9.65 -8.04 0.21
CA MET A 254 -8.22 -7.89 -0.09
C MET A 254 -7.50 -9.23 -0.23
N ILE A 255 -7.83 -10.21 0.61
CA ILE A 255 -7.32 -11.57 0.50
C ILE A 255 -7.81 -12.22 -0.79
N ASP A 256 -9.11 -12.08 -1.12
CA ASP A 256 -9.69 -12.62 -2.35
C ASP A 256 -9.02 -12.01 -3.60
N MET A 257 -8.79 -10.71 -3.61
CA MET A 257 -8.05 -10.01 -4.66
C MET A 257 -6.66 -10.64 -4.91
N ILE A 258 -5.91 -10.95 -3.83
CA ILE A 258 -4.60 -11.59 -3.96
C ILE A 258 -4.72 -13.04 -4.42
N GLN A 259 -5.69 -13.79 -3.87
CA GLN A 259 -5.84 -15.22 -4.12
C GLN A 259 -6.39 -15.55 -5.51
N ARG A 260 -7.13 -14.63 -6.14
CA ARG A 260 -7.61 -14.79 -7.52
C ARG A 260 -6.55 -14.56 -8.58
N ASP A 261 -5.45 -13.92 -8.22
CA ASP A 261 -4.39 -13.60 -9.18
C ASP A 261 -3.55 -14.84 -9.55
N GLU A 262 -4.10 -15.69 -10.40
CA GLU A 262 -3.41 -16.85 -11.00
C GLU A 262 -2.35 -16.43 -12.04
N TRP A 263 -2.43 -15.19 -12.56
CA TRP A 263 -1.58 -14.66 -13.63
C TRP A 263 -0.34 -13.90 -13.11
N GLY A 264 -0.24 -13.67 -11.80
CA GLY A 264 0.87 -12.92 -11.20
C GLY A 264 0.89 -11.45 -11.61
N ILE A 265 -0.28 -10.84 -11.80
CA ILE A 265 -0.43 -9.43 -12.21
C ILE A 265 -0.16 -8.48 -11.05
N LEU A 266 -0.57 -8.87 -9.83
CA LEU A 266 -0.46 -8.03 -8.65
C LEU A 266 0.96 -8.09 -8.07
N GLU A 267 1.57 -6.92 -7.97
CA GLU A 267 2.97 -6.79 -7.56
C GLU A 267 3.15 -5.85 -6.37
N GLY A 268 2.13 -5.08 -5.98
CA GLY A 268 2.17 -4.18 -4.83
C GLY A 268 0.83 -4.04 -4.12
N MET A 269 0.90 -3.70 -2.82
CA MET A 269 -0.28 -3.48 -1.98
C MET A 269 -0.04 -2.28 -1.06
N LEU A 270 -0.97 -1.32 -1.09
CA LEU A 270 -1.03 -0.19 -0.15
C LEU A 270 -2.14 -0.44 0.86
N ILE A 271 -1.76 -0.62 2.14
CA ILE A 271 -2.66 -1.10 3.18
C ILE A 271 -2.67 -0.20 4.41
N ALA A 272 -3.83 -0.02 5.02
CA ALA A 272 -3.93 0.66 6.30
C ALA A 272 -3.33 -0.19 7.41
N ILE A 273 -2.36 0.37 8.14
CA ILE A 273 -1.69 -0.28 9.28
C ILE A 273 -1.28 0.74 10.34
N ASN A 274 -1.67 0.52 11.57
CA ASN A 274 -1.29 1.34 12.73
C ASN A 274 -1.45 0.56 14.04
N ALA A 275 -1.15 1.19 15.17
CA ALA A 275 -1.14 0.54 16.47
C ALA A 275 -2.53 0.09 16.98
N ASN A 276 -3.63 0.52 16.37
CA ASN A 276 -4.99 0.08 16.67
C ASN A 276 -5.52 -0.99 15.68
N ASP A 277 -4.68 -1.49 14.77
CA ASP A 277 -5.07 -2.51 13.80
C ASP A 277 -5.65 -3.78 14.46
N ARG A 278 -5.07 -4.24 15.57
CA ARG A 278 -5.52 -5.43 16.29
C ARG A 278 -6.88 -5.27 17.00
N LEU A 279 -7.35 -4.06 17.19
CA LEU A 279 -8.70 -3.81 17.72
C LEU A 279 -9.79 -4.04 16.69
N MET A 280 -9.43 -4.11 15.43
CA MET A 280 -10.29 -4.28 14.27
C MET A 280 -10.08 -5.65 13.63
N PHE A 281 -10.79 -5.95 12.55
CA PHE A 281 -10.47 -7.09 11.70
C PHE A 281 -9.11 -6.84 11.04
N ASN A 282 -8.06 -7.29 11.69
CA ASN A 282 -6.71 -6.78 11.52
C ASN A 282 -6.07 -7.19 10.18
N MET A 283 -5.24 -6.29 9.68
CA MET A 283 -4.47 -6.49 8.45
C MET A 283 -3.20 -7.30 8.69
N GLN A 284 -2.59 -7.13 9.87
CA GLN A 284 -1.27 -7.69 10.16
C GLN A 284 -1.26 -9.22 10.25
N HIS A 285 -2.37 -9.86 10.65
CA HIS A 285 -2.46 -11.32 10.76
C HIS A 285 -3.26 -11.95 9.61
N ASN A 286 -3.94 -11.17 8.79
CA ASN A 286 -4.80 -11.65 7.71
C ASN A 286 -4.24 -11.33 6.31
N VAL A 287 -4.17 -10.07 5.93
CA VAL A 287 -3.85 -9.65 4.56
C VAL A 287 -2.35 -9.62 4.30
N ILE A 288 -1.59 -9.02 5.23
CA ILE A 288 -0.14 -8.80 5.05
C ILE A 288 0.61 -10.13 4.84
N PRO A 289 0.36 -11.22 5.63
CA PRO A 289 1.06 -12.48 5.40
C PRO A 289 0.82 -13.09 4.02
N VAL A 290 -0.39 -12.93 3.47
CA VAL A 290 -0.72 -13.45 2.13
C VAL A 290 0.01 -12.65 1.04
N ALA A 291 0.03 -11.33 1.15
CA ALA A 291 0.76 -10.45 0.23
C ALA A 291 2.29 -10.68 0.29
N GLU A 292 2.84 -10.84 1.49
CA GLU A 292 4.26 -11.14 1.71
C GLU A 292 4.65 -12.48 1.08
N ALA A 293 3.86 -13.54 1.31
CA ALA A 293 4.09 -14.86 0.73
C ALA A 293 4.00 -14.87 -0.81
N LYS A 294 3.25 -13.93 -1.40
CA LYS A 294 3.18 -13.72 -2.86
C LYS A 294 4.34 -12.85 -3.38
N GLY A 295 5.17 -12.30 -2.49
CA GLY A 295 6.30 -11.45 -2.83
C GLY A 295 5.92 -10.04 -3.26
N MET A 296 4.78 -9.53 -2.85
CA MET A 296 4.31 -8.18 -3.20
C MET A 296 5.12 -7.11 -2.45
N GLY A 297 5.29 -5.94 -3.08
CA GLY A 297 5.74 -4.74 -2.38
C GLY A 297 4.63 -4.23 -1.45
N ILE A 298 4.88 -4.18 -0.14
CA ILE A 298 3.87 -3.80 0.86
C ILE A 298 4.16 -2.40 1.42
N ILE A 299 3.21 -1.51 1.22
CA ILE A 299 3.27 -0.11 1.63
C ILE A 299 2.22 0.11 2.72
N GLY A 300 2.64 0.60 3.88
CA GLY A 300 1.72 0.98 4.95
C GLY A 300 1.23 2.41 4.81
N MET A 301 -0.05 2.64 5.10
CA MET A 301 -0.66 3.96 5.21
C MET A 301 -1.48 4.07 6.49
N LYS A 302 -2.03 5.26 6.76
CA LYS A 302 -2.90 5.50 7.94
C LYS A 302 -2.22 5.26 9.29
N THR A 303 -0.90 5.42 9.36
CA THR A 303 -0.09 5.29 10.60
C THR A 303 -0.66 6.07 11.78
N PHE A 304 -1.28 7.23 11.51
CA PHE A 304 -1.94 8.09 12.50
C PHE A 304 -3.48 8.04 12.40
N ALA A 305 -4.04 6.98 11.81
CA ALA A 305 -5.47 6.82 11.57
C ALA A 305 -6.11 8.06 10.89
N ASP A 306 -5.48 8.57 9.83
CA ASP A 306 -5.90 9.80 9.14
C ASP A 306 -6.01 11.01 10.10
N ALA A 307 -5.06 11.15 11.01
CA ALA A 307 -5.01 12.10 12.12
C ALA A 307 -6.10 11.92 13.21
N ALA A 308 -6.95 10.89 13.13
CA ALA A 308 -7.94 10.61 14.18
C ALA A 308 -7.32 10.23 15.54
N MET A 309 -6.07 9.82 15.58
CA MET A 309 -5.29 9.61 16.82
C MET A 309 -4.94 10.92 17.53
N TYR A 310 -5.22 12.08 16.93
CA TYR A 310 -4.97 13.40 17.51
C TYR A 310 -6.27 14.20 17.68
N HIS A 311 -6.30 15.46 17.27
CA HIS A 311 -7.45 16.34 17.47
C HIS A 311 -8.62 16.09 16.52
N LYS A 312 -8.35 15.47 15.35
CA LYS A 312 -9.38 15.24 14.36
C LYS A 312 -10.40 14.19 14.81
N GLU A 313 -11.66 14.44 14.54
CA GLU A 313 -12.70 13.42 14.71
C GLU A 313 -12.47 12.21 13.81
N PRO A 314 -12.91 10.99 14.19
CA PRO A 314 -12.74 9.77 13.39
C PRO A 314 -13.66 9.78 12.15
N THR A 315 -13.35 10.62 11.17
CA THR A 315 -14.07 10.77 9.90
C THR A 315 -13.06 11.00 8.77
N TRP A 316 -13.45 10.79 7.51
CA TRP A 316 -12.57 11.06 6.37
C TRP A 316 -12.16 12.54 6.30
N SER A 317 -10.90 12.76 5.98
CA SER A 317 -10.39 14.10 5.72
C SER A 317 -10.91 14.58 4.36
N ASN A 318 -11.40 15.84 4.31
CA ASN A 318 -11.94 16.45 3.09
C ASN A 318 -11.61 17.94 2.94
N LYS A 319 -10.75 18.49 3.81
CA LYS A 319 -10.35 19.89 3.80
C LYS A 319 -8.97 20.10 4.45
N PRO A 320 -8.30 21.23 4.18
CA PRO A 320 -6.96 21.50 4.71
C PRO A 320 -6.86 21.43 6.23
N GLU A 321 -7.84 21.92 6.98
CA GLU A 321 -7.80 21.94 8.44
C GLU A 321 -7.78 20.53 9.07
N HIS A 322 -8.20 19.51 8.31
CA HIS A 322 -8.13 18.12 8.75
C HIS A 322 -6.71 17.53 8.65
N VAL A 323 -5.83 18.12 7.87
CA VAL A 323 -4.50 17.57 7.54
C VAL A 323 -3.33 18.42 8.04
N PHE A 324 -3.52 19.73 8.22
CA PHE A 324 -2.53 20.63 8.82
C PHE A 324 -2.62 20.60 10.34
N MET A 325 -2.26 19.48 10.92
CA MET A 325 -2.32 19.25 12.37
C MET A 325 -0.93 19.06 12.94
N GLU A 326 -0.75 19.50 14.20
CA GLU A 326 0.45 19.14 14.94
C GLU A 326 0.39 17.65 15.34
N VAL A 327 1.20 16.85 14.69
CA VAL A 327 1.38 15.42 15.00
C VAL A 327 2.25 15.31 16.25
N GLY A 328 1.87 14.42 17.17
CA GLY A 328 2.60 14.23 18.42
C GLY A 328 2.14 15.08 19.59
N LYS A 329 1.10 15.91 19.44
CA LYS A 329 0.55 16.75 20.52
C LYS A 329 -0.98 16.66 20.56
N PRO A 330 -1.58 16.77 21.79
CA PRO A 330 -0.96 16.56 23.07
C PRO A 330 -0.88 15.07 23.42
N GLY A 331 0.27 14.61 23.92
CA GLY A 331 0.40 13.37 24.66
C GLY A 331 0.60 12.07 23.90
N LEU A 332 0.37 11.98 22.57
CA LEU A 332 0.64 10.78 21.78
C LEU A 332 1.83 11.02 20.84
N PRO A 333 3.04 10.53 21.18
CA PRO A 333 4.21 10.76 20.35
C PRO A 333 4.09 10.02 19.01
N SER A 334 4.50 10.67 17.91
CA SER A 334 4.41 10.11 16.55
C SER A 334 5.42 9.01 16.29
N ARG A 335 6.63 9.09 16.88
CA ARG A 335 7.72 8.16 16.65
C ARG A 335 7.35 6.70 16.93
N PRO A 336 6.82 6.32 18.13
CA PRO A 336 6.42 4.94 18.38
C PRO A 336 5.36 4.39 17.41
N LEU A 337 4.46 5.24 16.90
CA LEU A 337 3.44 4.83 15.94
C LEU A 337 4.04 4.48 14.57
N ILE A 338 5.05 5.26 14.14
CA ILE A 338 5.82 4.98 12.92
C ILE A 338 6.63 3.71 13.08
N GLU A 339 7.36 3.59 14.19
CA GLU A 339 8.16 2.41 14.53
C GLU A 339 7.28 1.14 14.60
N TYR A 340 6.11 1.21 15.22
CA TYR A 340 5.15 0.10 15.27
C TYR A 340 4.74 -0.35 13.86
N SER A 341 4.32 0.58 13.02
CA SER A 341 3.86 0.25 11.67
C SER A 341 4.98 -0.34 10.80
N LEU A 342 6.21 0.20 10.90
CA LEU A 342 7.39 -0.29 10.16
C LEU A 342 7.94 -1.61 10.66
N THR A 343 7.72 -1.97 11.94
CA THR A 343 8.13 -3.26 12.51
C THR A 343 7.02 -4.31 12.42
N THR A 344 5.87 -3.98 11.82
CA THR A 344 4.88 -4.99 11.44
C THR A 344 5.47 -5.88 10.34
N PRO A 345 5.55 -7.22 10.56
CA PRO A 345 6.13 -8.14 9.58
C PRO A 345 5.53 -7.95 8.19
N GLY A 346 6.35 -7.98 7.15
CA GLY A 346 5.96 -7.81 5.76
C GLY A 346 5.89 -6.34 5.28
N VAL A 347 5.84 -5.33 6.17
CA VAL A 347 5.80 -3.92 5.75
C VAL A 347 7.18 -3.43 5.31
N HIS A 348 7.28 -2.90 4.08
CA HIS A 348 8.55 -2.43 3.50
C HIS A 348 8.75 -0.92 3.68
N THR A 349 7.71 -0.13 3.49
CA THR A 349 7.73 1.33 3.57
C THR A 349 6.42 1.86 4.10
N LEU A 350 6.43 3.08 4.66
CA LEU A 350 5.22 3.81 5.04
C LEU A 350 5.10 5.08 4.20
N ILE A 351 3.88 5.41 3.77
CA ILE A 351 3.60 6.73 3.22
C ILE A 351 2.94 7.62 4.27
N ILE A 352 3.51 8.80 4.48
CA ILE A 352 2.97 9.82 5.39
C ILE A 352 2.83 11.12 4.62
N GLY A 353 1.59 11.63 4.52
CA GLY A 353 1.26 12.84 3.77
C GLY A 353 1.22 14.12 4.62
N ILE A 354 1.25 14.01 5.93
CA ILE A 354 1.30 15.14 6.85
C ILE A 354 2.74 15.64 6.90
N GLY A 355 2.97 16.88 6.43
CA GLY A 355 4.28 17.48 6.43
C GLY A 355 4.21 18.97 6.66
N HIS A 356 4.92 19.44 7.67
CA HIS A 356 5.28 20.83 7.86
C HIS A 356 6.78 20.96 7.65
N ILE A 357 7.20 21.92 6.82
CA ILE A 357 8.63 22.19 6.59
C ILE A 357 9.02 23.43 7.38
N ASP A 358 10.10 23.28 8.14
CA ASP A 358 10.72 24.34 8.90
C ASP A 358 12.24 24.23 8.72
N ASP A 359 12.98 25.34 8.79
CA ASP A 359 14.43 25.37 8.73
C ASP A 359 15.07 24.69 9.98
N ASP A 360 14.32 24.66 11.10
CA ASP A 360 14.66 23.89 12.29
C ASP A 360 14.17 22.44 12.12
N PRO A 361 15.07 21.44 12.00
CA PRO A 361 14.70 20.05 11.85
C PRO A 361 13.78 19.51 12.97
N MET A 362 13.88 20.07 14.17
CA MET A 362 13.04 19.68 15.30
C MET A 362 11.58 20.14 15.16
N LYS A 363 11.31 21.07 14.25
CA LYS A 363 9.96 21.54 13.93
C LYS A 363 9.44 21.01 12.60
N CYS A 364 10.33 20.51 11.72
CA CYS A 364 9.98 19.95 10.44
C CYS A 364 9.37 18.54 10.62
N GLN A 365 8.07 18.39 10.40
CA GLN A 365 7.37 17.12 10.57
C GLN A 365 7.92 16.02 9.66
N LEU A 366 8.26 16.32 8.41
CA LEU A 366 8.86 15.36 7.48
C LEU A 366 10.18 14.82 8.01
N VAL A 367 11.04 15.67 8.59
CA VAL A 367 12.32 15.26 9.16
C VAL A 367 12.13 14.42 10.40
N GLN A 368 11.17 14.78 11.28
CA GLN A 368 10.84 13.95 12.44
C GLN A 368 10.36 12.56 12.03
N ASN A 369 9.48 12.48 11.03
CA ASN A 369 9.02 11.20 10.47
C ASN A 369 10.18 10.41 9.87
N PHE A 370 11.10 11.08 9.18
CA PHE A 370 12.28 10.46 8.59
C PHE A 370 13.19 9.82 9.67
N TYR A 371 13.47 10.52 10.76
CA TYR A 371 14.24 9.96 11.88
C TYR A 371 13.52 8.79 12.57
N ALA A 372 12.20 8.86 12.73
CA ALA A 372 11.40 7.77 13.29
C ALA A 372 11.39 6.52 12.41
N ALA A 373 11.52 6.70 11.10
CA ALA A 373 11.53 5.60 10.14
C ALA A 373 12.87 4.87 10.01
N GLN A 374 13.92 5.31 10.74
CA GLN A 374 15.22 4.63 10.77
C GLN A 374 15.19 3.47 11.77
N ILE A 375 14.35 2.46 11.52
CA ILE A 375 14.19 1.30 12.40
C ILE A 375 14.24 -0.02 11.62
N GLU A 376 14.99 -0.99 12.15
CA GLU A 376 15.05 -2.35 11.60
C GLU A 376 13.71 -3.09 11.75
N PRO A 377 13.39 -4.10 10.90
CA PRO A 377 12.13 -4.83 10.98
C PRO A 377 11.82 -5.44 12.33
N ASN A 378 12.83 -5.85 13.09
CA ASN A 378 12.74 -6.42 14.45
C ASN A 378 13.17 -5.43 15.54
N GLY A 379 13.14 -4.14 15.26
CA GLY A 379 13.62 -3.09 16.16
C GLY A 379 12.74 -2.83 17.38
N LEU A 380 11.56 -3.44 17.48
CA LEU A 380 10.70 -3.43 18.66
C LEU A 380 10.51 -4.84 19.21
N THR A 381 10.63 -4.96 20.52
CA THR A 381 10.25 -6.18 21.26
C THR A 381 8.74 -6.33 21.32
N THR A 382 8.24 -7.54 21.61
CA THR A 382 6.81 -7.78 21.83
C THR A 382 6.22 -6.88 22.92
N ASP A 383 6.94 -6.69 24.04
CA ASP A 383 6.48 -5.83 25.14
C ASP A 383 6.39 -4.36 24.74
N GLU A 384 7.33 -3.88 23.92
CA GLU A 384 7.27 -2.50 23.39
C GLU A 384 6.09 -2.32 22.44
N ARG A 385 5.83 -3.29 21.56
CA ARG A 385 4.65 -3.27 20.68
C ARG A 385 3.36 -3.22 21.49
N VAL A 386 3.21 -4.07 22.53
CA VAL A 386 2.03 -4.07 23.42
C VAL A 386 1.85 -2.71 24.13
N LYS A 387 2.94 -2.09 24.60
CA LYS A 387 2.87 -0.75 25.21
C LYS A 387 2.39 0.31 24.22
N ILE A 388 2.85 0.25 22.97
CA ILE A 388 2.41 1.19 21.93
C ILE A 388 0.93 0.97 21.59
N GLU A 389 0.48 -0.28 21.49
CA GLU A 389 -0.93 -0.63 21.31
C GLU A 389 -1.80 -0.07 22.44
N GLN A 390 -1.39 -0.27 23.69
CA GLN A 390 -2.10 0.26 24.86
C GLN A 390 -2.18 1.79 24.87
N MET A 391 -1.07 2.45 24.50
CA MET A 391 -1.02 3.90 24.39
C MET A 391 -1.95 4.42 23.29
N ALA A 392 -1.99 3.78 22.12
CA ALA A 392 -2.87 4.15 21.03
C ALA A 392 -4.35 3.84 21.36
N ALA A 393 -4.62 2.69 21.99
CA ALA A 393 -5.97 2.29 22.40
C ALA A 393 -6.58 3.22 23.48
N ALA A 394 -5.76 3.87 24.29
CA ALA A 394 -6.23 4.87 25.26
C ALA A 394 -6.80 6.13 24.57
N VAL A 395 -6.41 6.40 23.33
CA VAL A 395 -6.95 7.53 22.57
C VAL A 395 -8.35 7.19 22.08
N LYS A 396 -9.33 8.02 22.43
CA LYS A 396 -10.75 7.85 22.02
C LYS A 396 -11.29 6.42 22.25
N ASN A 397 -10.78 5.73 23.29
CA ASN A 397 -11.13 4.34 23.60
C ASN A 397 -10.89 3.38 22.40
N GLY A 398 -9.81 3.57 21.65
CA GLY A 398 -9.45 2.77 20.47
C GLY A 398 -10.27 3.03 19.21
N LYS A 399 -11.28 3.89 19.25
CA LYS A 399 -12.20 4.19 18.13
C LYS A 399 -11.60 5.19 17.12
N THR A 400 -10.36 4.97 16.70
CA THR A 400 -9.68 5.83 15.71
C THR A 400 -9.71 5.26 14.29
N ASN A 401 -9.81 3.94 14.17
CA ASN A 401 -9.78 3.24 12.87
C ASN A 401 -11.18 3.11 12.25
N TYR A 402 -11.91 4.21 12.17
CA TYR A 402 -13.28 4.31 11.62
C TYR A 402 -13.41 3.78 10.18
N PHE A 403 -12.30 3.62 9.48
CA PHE A 403 -12.23 3.14 8.09
C PHE A 403 -12.04 1.63 8.00
N GLN A 404 -11.81 0.94 9.11
CA GLN A 404 -11.51 -0.49 9.16
C GLN A 404 -12.73 -1.27 9.69
N MET A 405 -12.95 -2.46 9.18
CA MET A 405 -14.03 -3.35 9.59
C MET A 405 -13.90 -3.77 11.05
N GLU A 406 -15.00 -3.82 11.76
CA GLU A 406 -15.03 -4.32 13.12
C GLU A 406 -14.76 -5.84 13.14
N LYS A 407 -14.06 -6.28 14.18
CA LYS A 407 -13.55 -7.63 14.31
C LYS A 407 -14.65 -8.70 14.38
N GLU A 408 -15.74 -8.39 15.10
CA GLU A 408 -16.83 -9.32 15.38
C GLU A 408 -17.66 -9.68 14.14
N GLU A 409 -17.65 -8.84 13.12
CA GLU A 409 -18.45 -9.02 11.91
C GLU A 409 -17.86 -10.08 10.96
N MET A 410 -16.55 -10.33 10.99
CA MET A 410 -15.85 -11.02 9.93
C MET A 410 -14.92 -12.17 10.36
N VAL A 411 -14.70 -12.38 11.65
CA VAL A 411 -13.87 -13.49 12.13
C VAL A 411 -14.60 -14.81 11.86
N ALA A 412 -14.00 -15.67 11.06
CA ALA A 412 -14.59 -16.95 10.66
C ALA A 412 -13.58 -18.10 10.77
N GLY A 413 -14.09 -19.29 11.04
CA GLY A 413 -13.35 -20.54 10.92
C GLY A 413 -12.99 -20.87 9.46
N PRO A 414 -12.45 -22.06 9.20
CA PRO A 414 -12.17 -22.52 7.84
C PRO A 414 -13.39 -22.39 6.94
N ARG A 415 -13.19 -21.94 5.70
CA ARG A 415 -14.29 -21.56 4.78
C ARG A 415 -14.39 -22.53 3.62
N MET A 416 -15.55 -22.62 2.99
CA MET A 416 -15.79 -23.41 1.76
C MET A 416 -15.31 -24.85 1.90
N LEU A 417 -15.71 -25.51 2.99
CA LEU A 417 -15.37 -26.89 3.26
C LEU A 417 -15.95 -27.81 2.18
N LYS A 418 -15.14 -28.73 1.67
CA LYS A 418 -15.57 -29.75 0.70
C LYS A 418 -15.04 -31.12 1.11
N LYS A 419 -15.80 -32.15 0.77
CA LYS A 419 -15.41 -33.56 0.89
C LYS A 419 -15.53 -34.20 -0.49
N GLU A 420 -14.49 -34.91 -0.88
CA GLU A 420 -14.45 -35.75 -2.08
C GLU A 420 -13.89 -37.11 -1.72
N GLU A 421 -14.31 -38.15 -2.44
CA GLU A 421 -13.70 -39.46 -2.33
C GLU A 421 -12.73 -39.67 -3.50
N LYS A 422 -11.44 -39.90 -3.19
CA LYS A 422 -10.40 -40.17 -4.18
C LYS A 422 -9.61 -41.39 -3.80
N GLN A 423 -9.54 -42.40 -4.68
CA GLN A 423 -8.76 -43.60 -4.49
C GLN A 423 -9.07 -44.35 -3.17
N GLY A 424 -10.35 -44.37 -2.75
CA GLY A 424 -10.79 -45.00 -1.53
C GLY A 424 -10.51 -44.24 -0.23
N LYS A 425 -10.05 -43.00 -0.33
CA LYS A 425 -9.85 -42.11 0.82
C LYS A 425 -10.81 -40.93 0.76
N ASN A 426 -11.20 -40.40 1.92
CA ASN A 426 -11.87 -39.13 2.05
C ASN A 426 -10.82 -38.00 1.97
N VAL A 427 -11.03 -37.08 1.06
CA VAL A 427 -10.22 -35.87 0.89
C VAL A 427 -11.05 -34.68 1.32
N PHE A 428 -10.63 -34.04 2.39
CA PHE A 428 -11.24 -32.79 2.90
C PHE A 428 -10.44 -31.60 2.41
N SER A 429 -11.12 -30.57 1.91
CA SER A 429 -10.46 -29.32 1.51
C SER A 429 -11.21 -28.09 2.03
N TRP A 430 -10.47 -27.01 2.29
CA TRP A 430 -11.04 -25.75 2.80
C TRP A 430 -10.18 -24.56 2.43
N GLN A 431 -10.80 -23.38 2.42
CA GLN A 431 -10.11 -22.09 2.30
C GLN A 431 -9.70 -21.59 3.68
N THR A 432 -8.72 -20.67 3.72
CA THR A 432 -8.17 -20.13 4.97
C THR A 432 -9.26 -19.60 5.90
N ALA A 433 -9.08 -19.80 7.19
CA ALA A 433 -9.78 -19.06 8.24
C ALA A 433 -9.23 -17.63 8.34
N TYR A 434 -9.89 -16.78 9.12
CA TYR A 434 -9.40 -15.45 9.45
C TYR A 434 -8.88 -15.42 10.89
N ALA A 435 -7.69 -14.85 11.06
CA ALA A 435 -7.06 -14.66 12.36
C ALA A 435 -7.76 -13.57 13.17
N ALA A 436 -7.92 -13.81 14.48
CA ALA A 436 -8.39 -12.82 15.44
C ALA A 436 -7.21 -12.03 16.04
N ASP A 437 -6.96 -12.15 17.34
CA ASP A 437 -5.90 -11.42 18.05
C ASP A 437 -4.50 -11.95 17.73
N GLU A 438 -4.39 -13.26 17.49
CA GLU A 438 -3.13 -13.94 17.25
C GLU A 438 -3.10 -14.58 15.86
N PRO A 439 -1.91 -14.72 15.25
CA PRO A 439 -1.77 -15.39 13.95
C PRO A 439 -2.22 -16.85 14.01
N LEU A 440 -2.79 -17.36 12.92
CA LEU A 440 -3.12 -18.79 12.78
C LEU A 440 -1.87 -19.66 12.87
N SER A 441 -2.02 -20.82 13.53
CA SER A 441 -0.97 -21.82 13.72
C SER A 441 -1.21 -23.06 12.84
N HIS A 442 -2.37 -23.69 12.99
CA HIS A 442 -2.71 -24.92 12.29
C HIS A 442 -4.24 -25.14 12.21
N TYR A 443 -4.64 -26.14 11.46
CA TYR A 443 -6.00 -26.66 11.41
C TYR A 443 -6.07 -28.04 12.04
N GLU A 444 -7.15 -28.31 12.78
CA GLU A 444 -7.47 -29.63 13.32
C GLU A 444 -8.68 -30.20 12.61
N VAL A 445 -8.56 -31.41 12.06
CA VAL A 445 -9.66 -32.11 11.40
C VAL A 445 -10.23 -33.12 12.39
N MET A 446 -11.51 -32.96 12.73
CA MET A 446 -12.25 -33.82 13.63
C MET A 446 -13.25 -34.66 12.84
N ILE A 447 -13.32 -35.94 13.10
CA ILE A 447 -14.28 -36.90 12.52
C ILE A 447 -15.02 -37.55 13.66
N ASP A 448 -16.36 -37.41 13.75
CA ASP A 448 -17.23 -37.91 14.81
C ASP A 448 -16.67 -37.58 16.22
N GLY A 449 -16.25 -36.33 16.43
CA GLY A 449 -15.70 -35.85 17.68
C GLY A 449 -14.27 -36.28 18.02
N GLN A 450 -13.62 -37.07 17.17
CA GLN A 450 -12.22 -37.50 17.37
C GLN A 450 -11.25 -36.75 16.45
N LEU A 451 -10.09 -36.36 16.98
CA LEU A 451 -9.04 -35.77 16.17
C LEU A 451 -8.51 -36.76 15.14
N ALA A 452 -8.72 -36.50 13.87
CA ALA A 452 -8.22 -37.31 12.75
C ALA A 452 -6.80 -36.89 12.34
N GLY A 453 -6.47 -35.60 12.43
CA GLY A 453 -5.15 -35.07 12.15
C GLY A 453 -5.07 -33.56 12.17
N LYS A 454 -3.87 -33.07 11.87
CA LYS A 454 -3.55 -31.62 11.84
C LYS A 454 -2.92 -31.23 10.50
N VAL A 455 -3.16 -30.01 10.07
CA VAL A 455 -2.53 -29.38 8.90
C VAL A 455 -1.97 -28.03 9.32
N ASP A 456 -0.67 -27.81 9.14
CA ASP A 456 -0.04 -26.53 9.48
C ASP A 456 -0.62 -25.39 8.65
N HIS A 457 -0.86 -24.24 9.29
CA HIS A 457 -1.26 -23.04 8.59
C HIS A 457 -0.08 -22.44 7.84
N LYS A 458 -0.32 -22.01 6.62
CA LYS A 458 0.55 -21.15 5.82
C LYS A 458 -0.32 -20.14 5.05
N PRO A 459 0.21 -18.95 4.74
CA PRO A 459 -0.56 -17.99 3.95
C PRO A 459 -1.01 -18.61 2.62
N GLN A 460 -2.31 -18.61 2.38
CA GLN A 460 -2.89 -19.17 1.15
C GLN A 460 -2.86 -18.09 0.07
N ILE A 461 -1.96 -18.24 -0.89
CA ILE A 461 -1.73 -17.24 -1.97
C ILE A 461 -2.59 -17.43 -3.21
N LEU A 462 -3.24 -18.59 -3.37
CA LEU A 462 -4.13 -18.91 -4.50
C LEU A 462 -5.39 -19.61 -4.00
N LYS A 463 -6.55 -19.17 -4.49
CA LYS A 463 -7.85 -19.77 -4.17
C LYS A 463 -7.96 -21.20 -4.72
N SER A 464 -7.32 -21.48 -5.85
CA SER A 464 -7.23 -22.80 -6.48
C SER A 464 -6.37 -23.81 -5.71
N LYS A 465 -5.61 -23.37 -4.70
CA LYS A 465 -4.78 -24.22 -3.84
C LYS A 465 -5.29 -24.23 -2.39
N PRO A 466 -6.43 -24.87 -2.11
CA PRO A 466 -6.98 -24.97 -0.76
C PRO A 466 -6.06 -25.79 0.17
N PHE A 467 -6.31 -25.70 1.48
CA PHE A 467 -5.79 -26.67 2.43
C PHE A 467 -6.44 -28.03 2.18
N VAL A 468 -5.68 -29.12 2.37
CA VAL A 468 -6.15 -30.48 2.09
C VAL A 468 -5.72 -31.42 3.21
N PHE A 469 -6.63 -32.32 3.60
CA PHE A 469 -6.36 -33.44 4.52
C PHE A 469 -6.99 -34.72 3.97
N GLU A 470 -6.21 -35.82 3.94
CA GLU A 470 -6.67 -37.14 3.52
C GLU A 470 -6.87 -38.05 4.72
N SER A 471 -7.93 -38.84 4.71
CA SER A 471 -8.24 -39.81 5.77
C SER A 471 -8.89 -41.07 5.20
N GLU A 472 -8.49 -42.21 5.71
CA GLU A 472 -9.19 -43.49 5.49
C GLU A 472 -10.41 -43.65 6.43
N LYS A 473 -10.48 -42.83 7.50
CA LYS A 473 -11.60 -42.84 8.43
C LYS A 473 -12.85 -42.33 7.74
N THR A 474 -13.95 -43.01 7.95
CA THR A 474 -15.28 -42.56 7.56
C THR A 474 -16.00 -42.00 8.79
N GLY A 475 -16.84 -40.98 8.61
CA GLY A 475 -17.66 -40.42 9.67
C GLY A 475 -18.75 -39.59 9.08
N THR A 476 -19.77 -39.29 9.90
CA THR A 476 -20.93 -38.47 9.52
C THR A 476 -20.79 -37.04 9.95
N GLU A 477 -20.03 -36.77 10.99
CA GLU A 477 -19.79 -35.42 11.47
C GLU A 477 -18.34 -35.02 11.23
N ILE A 478 -18.14 -34.03 10.35
CA ILE A 478 -16.82 -33.52 10.03
C ILE A 478 -16.75 -32.04 10.47
N LEU A 479 -15.77 -31.76 11.33
CA LEU A 479 -15.50 -30.42 11.82
C LEU A 479 -14.03 -30.08 11.56
N ILE A 480 -13.78 -28.87 11.05
CA ILE A 480 -12.42 -28.36 10.87
C ILE A 480 -12.28 -27.11 11.74
N ALA A 481 -11.30 -27.12 12.64
CA ALA A 481 -10.99 -26.02 13.53
C ALA A 481 -9.70 -25.34 13.10
N ALA A 482 -9.72 -24.02 12.93
CA ALA A 482 -8.51 -23.22 12.88
C ALA A 482 -8.05 -22.92 14.31
N VAL A 483 -6.77 -23.07 14.58
CA VAL A 483 -6.14 -22.84 15.88
C VAL A 483 -5.08 -21.75 15.73
N ASP A 484 -5.13 -20.72 16.55
CA ASP A 484 -4.14 -19.65 16.58
C ASP A 484 -2.93 -20.01 17.47
N LYS A 485 -1.93 -19.10 17.52
CA LYS A 485 -0.72 -19.30 18.35
C LYS A 485 -0.97 -19.26 19.86
N ALA A 486 -2.08 -18.68 20.31
CA ALA A 486 -2.51 -18.71 21.73
C ALA A 486 -3.34 -19.95 22.07
N GLY A 487 -3.73 -20.77 21.08
CA GLY A 487 -4.56 -21.95 21.27
C GLY A 487 -6.07 -21.70 21.17
N ASN A 488 -6.48 -20.48 20.78
CA ASN A 488 -7.89 -20.21 20.54
C ASN A 488 -8.35 -20.94 19.26
N ARG A 489 -9.62 -21.41 19.25
CA ARG A 489 -10.19 -22.24 18.20
C ARG A 489 -11.34 -21.53 17.50
N MET A 490 -11.39 -21.62 16.18
CA MET A 490 -12.48 -21.15 15.32
C MET A 490 -12.91 -22.33 14.44
N GLU A 491 -14.13 -22.79 14.58
CA GLU A 491 -14.61 -24.04 14.01
C GLU A 491 -15.58 -23.83 12.86
N SER A 492 -15.55 -24.73 11.89
CA SER A 492 -16.54 -24.85 10.83
C SER A 492 -16.92 -26.30 10.62
N LYS A 493 -18.22 -26.54 10.37
CA LYS A 493 -18.77 -27.87 10.13
C LYS A 493 -19.02 -28.06 8.63
N LEU A 494 -18.63 -29.21 8.12
CA LEU A 494 -19.00 -29.62 6.76
C LEU A 494 -20.52 -29.91 6.74
N ALA A 495 -21.22 -29.26 5.83
CA ALA A 495 -22.66 -29.39 5.65
C ALA A 495 -23.00 -30.72 4.94
#